data_62d9e4833e9a115fc6d38b1aa042cff5
#
_entry.id   62d9e4833e9a115fc6d38b1aa042cff5
#
_cell.length_a   1.000
_cell.length_b   1.000
_cell.length_c   1.000
_cell.angle_alpha   90.00
_cell.angle_beta   90.00
_cell.angle_gamma   90.00
#
_symmetry.space_group_name_H-M   'P 1'
#
loop_
_entity.id
_entity.type
_entity.pdbx_description
1 polymer ?
#
loop_
_entity_poly.entity_id
_entity_poly.type
_entity_poly.pdbx_seq_one_letter_code
_entity_poly.pdbx_strand_id
1 'polypeptide(L)'
;FEMKALRAQMNPHFIFNAINSIQNYMLDNDIDAALGYLSDFAKLIRLTLDNVSKKLVTLEEELNYINYYISLEQMRFDQEFETEIILPENWDVGKILIPSMILQPFVENSIKHGFIFKKENARIRLEFQISNDSILRCIIEDNGIGRQKSRELNKNRKNDTSKGTFITNERLSLLNQTQPRKGYKVEIIDLYDEFELSSGTRVEIFVPM
;
A
#
# COMPACT_ATOMS: atom_id res chain seq x y z
N PHE A 1 14.00 -10.62 -16.61
CA PHE A 1 13.91 -9.74 -15.41
C PHE A 1 12.46 -9.36 -15.11
N GLU A 2 11.66 -8.99 -16.12
CA GLU A 2 10.25 -8.57 -15.99
C GLU A 2 9.35 -9.67 -15.40
N MET A 3 9.49 -10.92 -15.84
CA MET A 3 8.71 -12.05 -15.30
C MET A 3 9.00 -12.37 -13.82
N LYS A 4 10.21 -12.08 -13.31
CA LYS A 4 10.54 -12.24 -11.88
C LYS A 4 9.94 -11.11 -11.05
N ALA A 5 9.96 -9.88 -11.56
CA ALA A 5 9.32 -8.73 -10.93
C ALA A 5 7.79 -8.92 -10.87
N LEU A 6 7.19 -9.39 -11.96
CA LEU A 6 5.75 -9.70 -12.05
C LEU A 6 5.33 -10.74 -10.99
N ARG A 7 6.10 -11.85 -10.89
CA ARG A 7 5.83 -12.92 -9.89
C ARG A 7 6.04 -12.46 -8.44
N ALA A 8 6.93 -11.49 -8.21
CA ALA A 8 7.19 -10.98 -6.87
C ALA A 8 6.13 -9.94 -6.43
N GLN A 9 5.54 -9.22 -7.37
CA GLN A 9 4.51 -8.21 -7.12
C GLN A 9 3.09 -8.80 -7.07
N MET A 10 2.82 -9.87 -7.81
CA MET A 10 1.59 -10.65 -7.63
C MET A 10 1.76 -11.56 -6.42
N ASN A 11 1.48 -11.06 -5.23
CA ASN A 11 1.51 -11.85 -4.00
C ASN A 11 0.55 -13.06 -4.13
N PRO A 12 1.04 -14.31 -4.27
CA PRO A 12 0.16 -15.46 -4.45
C PRO A 12 -0.86 -15.59 -3.32
N HIS A 13 -0.48 -15.20 -2.12
CA HIS A 13 -1.34 -15.21 -0.94
C HIS A 13 -2.53 -14.22 -1.09
N PHE A 14 -2.34 -13.08 -1.75
CA PHE A 14 -3.43 -12.15 -2.05
C PHE A 14 -4.45 -12.78 -3.01
N ILE A 15 -3.97 -13.46 -4.06
CA ILE A 15 -4.83 -14.16 -5.03
C ILE A 15 -5.63 -15.27 -4.34
N PHE A 16 -4.97 -16.12 -3.51
CA PHE A 16 -5.67 -17.16 -2.76
C PHE A 16 -6.70 -16.60 -1.79
N ASN A 17 -6.38 -15.51 -1.10
CA ASN A 17 -7.31 -14.85 -0.20
C ASN A 17 -8.53 -14.28 -0.96
N ALA A 18 -8.32 -13.68 -2.13
CA ALA A 18 -9.40 -13.17 -2.95
C ALA A 18 -10.35 -14.29 -3.41
N ILE A 19 -9.79 -15.42 -3.86
CA ILE A 19 -10.61 -16.59 -4.25
C ILE A 19 -11.41 -17.11 -3.06
N ASN A 20 -10.79 -17.22 -1.87
CA ASN A 20 -11.47 -17.67 -0.65
C ASN A 20 -12.61 -16.70 -0.25
N SER A 21 -12.41 -15.38 -0.37
CA SER A 21 -13.46 -14.40 -0.08
C SER A 21 -14.64 -14.55 -1.02
N ILE A 22 -14.40 -14.74 -2.32
CA ILE A 22 -15.44 -14.99 -3.31
C ILE A 22 -16.21 -16.29 -2.96
N GLN A 23 -15.49 -17.36 -2.59
CA GLN A 23 -16.12 -18.62 -2.18
C GLN A 23 -17.00 -18.45 -0.94
N ASN A 24 -16.57 -17.69 0.06
CA ASN A 24 -17.34 -17.41 1.27
C ASN A 24 -18.63 -16.66 0.94
N TYR A 25 -18.58 -15.59 0.14
CA TYR A 25 -19.78 -14.88 -0.30
C TYR A 25 -20.75 -15.79 -1.07
N MET A 26 -20.23 -16.71 -1.91
CA MET A 26 -21.08 -17.69 -2.61
C MET A 26 -21.73 -18.69 -1.66
N LEU A 27 -21.00 -19.16 -0.62
CA LEU A 27 -21.55 -20.07 0.41
C LEU A 27 -22.60 -19.39 1.28
N ASP A 28 -22.45 -18.10 1.55
CA ASP A 28 -23.40 -17.27 2.28
C ASP A 28 -24.61 -16.83 1.43
N ASN A 29 -24.67 -17.26 0.16
CA ASN A 29 -25.71 -16.89 -0.80
C ASN A 29 -25.75 -15.39 -1.13
N ASP A 30 -24.65 -14.65 -0.86
CA ASP A 30 -24.50 -13.23 -1.21
C ASP A 30 -23.83 -13.08 -2.57
N ILE A 31 -24.62 -13.31 -3.62
CA ILE A 31 -24.17 -13.29 -5.01
C ILE A 31 -23.72 -11.88 -5.43
N ASP A 32 -24.41 -10.84 -4.95
CA ASP A 32 -24.08 -9.44 -5.29
C ASP A 32 -22.71 -9.05 -4.72
N ALA A 33 -22.41 -9.39 -3.46
CA ALA A 33 -21.08 -9.18 -2.89
C ALA A 33 -20.01 -9.99 -3.63
N ALA A 34 -20.28 -11.26 -3.97
CA ALA A 34 -19.35 -12.08 -4.75
C ALA A 34 -19.01 -11.47 -6.12
N LEU A 35 -20.02 -10.97 -6.85
CA LEU A 35 -19.82 -10.32 -8.14
C LEU A 35 -19.10 -8.99 -8.03
N GLY A 36 -19.44 -8.18 -7.02
CA GLY A 36 -18.76 -6.91 -6.72
C GLY A 36 -17.27 -7.15 -6.42
N TYR A 37 -16.97 -8.08 -5.53
CA TYR A 37 -15.59 -8.46 -5.19
C TYR A 37 -14.81 -8.94 -6.41
N LEU A 38 -15.40 -9.83 -7.23
CA LEU A 38 -14.77 -10.36 -8.44
C LEU A 38 -14.47 -9.25 -9.46
N SER A 39 -15.41 -8.29 -9.61
CA SER A 39 -15.24 -7.14 -10.51
C SER A 39 -14.06 -6.27 -10.08
N ASP A 40 -13.97 -5.91 -8.80
CA ASP A 40 -12.90 -5.06 -8.27
C ASP A 40 -11.55 -5.79 -8.26
N PHE A 41 -11.55 -7.09 -7.97
CA PHE A 41 -10.37 -7.93 -8.09
C PHE A 41 -9.84 -7.97 -9.53
N ALA A 42 -10.72 -8.14 -10.53
CA ALA A 42 -10.33 -8.13 -11.93
C ALA A 42 -9.73 -6.77 -12.36
N LYS A 43 -10.30 -5.64 -11.88
CA LYS A 43 -9.77 -4.30 -12.12
C LYS A 43 -8.39 -4.13 -11.50
N LEU A 44 -8.22 -4.55 -10.23
CA LEU A 44 -6.94 -4.47 -9.53
C LEU A 44 -5.84 -5.28 -10.24
N ILE A 45 -6.14 -6.51 -10.67
CA ILE A 45 -5.19 -7.33 -11.44
C ILE A 45 -4.79 -6.64 -12.74
N ARG A 46 -5.75 -6.07 -13.48
CA ARG A 46 -5.44 -5.33 -14.71
C ARG A 46 -4.54 -4.16 -14.46
N LEU A 47 -4.85 -3.32 -13.45
CA LEU A 47 -4.01 -2.19 -13.06
C LEU A 47 -2.60 -2.64 -12.63
N THR A 48 -2.48 -3.76 -11.92
CA THR A 48 -1.19 -4.33 -11.56
C THR A 48 -0.36 -4.66 -12.80
N LEU A 49 -0.95 -5.39 -13.77
CA LEU A 49 -0.28 -5.77 -15.00
C LEU A 49 0.16 -4.56 -15.83
N ASP A 50 -0.71 -3.55 -15.93
CA ASP A 50 -0.44 -2.32 -16.67
C ASP A 50 0.68 -1.50 -16.00
N ASN A 51 0.69 -1.44 -14.67
CA ASN A 51 1.64 -0.61 -13.91
C ASN A 51 3.02 -1.25 -13.74
N VAL A 52 3.14 -2.60 -13.77
CA VAL A 52 4.43 -3.31 -13.64
C VAL A 52 5.41 -2.92 -14.75
N SER A 53 4.93 -2.68 -15.97
CA SER A 53 5.75 -2.32 -17.12
C SER A 53 6.12 -0.83 -17.17
N LYS A 54 5.41 0.03 -16.41
CA LYS A 54 5.61 1.48 -16.41
C LYS A 54 6.68 1.89 -15.39
N LYS A 55 7.55 2.84 -15.77
CA LYS A 55 8.49 3.47 -14.83
C LYS A 55 7.79 4.54 -13.96
N LEU A 56 6.94 5.33 -14.59
CA LEU A 56 6.16 6.39 -13.97
C LEU A 56 4.68 6.19 -14.30
N VAL A 57 3.84 6.56 -13.37
CA VAL A 57 2.38 6.60 -13.49
C VAL A 57 1.89 7.95 -12.96
N THR A 58 0.65 8.32 -13.25
CA THR A 58 0.04 9.49 -12.60
C THR A 58 -0.31 9.17 -11.15
N LEU A 59 -0.35 10.19 -10.29
CA LEU A 59 -0.84 10.03 -8.91
C LEU A 59 -2.27 9.48 -8.89
N GLU A 60 -3.09 9.87 -9.88
CA GLU A 60 -4.45 9.35 -10.05
C GLU A 60 -4.47 7.83 -10.29
N GLU A 61 -3.60 7.31 -11.20
CA GLU A 61 -3.48 5.87 -11.47
C GLU A 61 -3.06 5.11 -10.21
N GLU A 62 -2.11 5.62 -9.43
CA GLU A 62 -1.65 5.01 -8.20
C GLU A 62 -2.74 5.03 -7.12
N LEU A 63 -3.46 6.14 -6.95
CA LEU A 63 -4.58 6.24 -6.00
C LEU A 63 -5.74 5.34 -6.39
N ASN A 64 -6.06 5.20 -7.66
CA ASN A 64 -7.07 4.27 -8.14
C ASN A 64 -6.71 2.82 -7.78
N TYR A 65 -5.45 2.43 -7.97
CA TYR A 65 -4.96 1.12 -7.54
C TYR A 65 -5.15 0.92 -6.03
N ILE A 66 -4.72 1.90 -5.22
CA ILE A 66 -4.81 1.85 -3.76
C ILE A 66 -6.27 1.74 -3.31
N ASN A 67 -7.19 2.49 -3.90
CA ASN A 67 -8.60 2.44 -3.57
C ASN A 67 -9.20 1.06 -3.83
N TYR A 68 -8.92 0.42 -4.98
CA TYR A 68 -9.38 -0.95 -5.24
C TYR A 68 -8.76 -1.95 -4.26
N TYR A 69 -7.48 -1.81 -3.95
CA TYR A 69 -6.81 -2.68 -2.98
C TYR A 69 -7.45 -2.57 -1.59
N ILE A 70 -7.67 -1.35 -1.11
CA ILE A 70 -8.30 -1.08 0.19
C ILE A 70 -9.73 -1.63 0.22
N SER A 71 -10.54 -1.37 -0.81
CA SER A 71 -11.91 -1.89 -0.91
C SER A 71 -11.97 -3.41 -0.78
N LEU A 72 -11.09 -4.12 -1.49
CA LEU A 72 -11.00 -5.58 -1.42
C LEU A 72 -10.56 -6.08 -0.04
N GLU A 73 -9.62 -5.39 0.60
CA GLU A 73 -9.19 -5.76 1.96
C GLU A 73 -10.28 -5.46 2.99
N GLN A 74 -11.02 -4.36 2.88
CA GLN A 74 -12.17 -4.06 3.74
C GLN A 74 -13.28 -5.10 3.64
N MET A 75 -13.60 -5.53 2.40
CA MET A 75 -14.58 -6.62 2.19
C MET A 75 -14.10 -7.96 2.75
N ARG A 76 -12.79 -8.17 2.88
CA ARG A 76 -12.19 -9.43 3.35
C ARG A 76 -12.04 -9.50 4.87
N PHE A 77 -11.80 -8.36 5.52
CA PHE A 77 -11.61 -8.30 6.95
C PHE A 77 -12.95 -8.18 7.67
N ASP A 78 -13.19 -9.04 8.69
CA ASP A 78 -14.31 -8.87 9.62
C ASP A 78 -14.19 -7.60 10.49
N GLN A 79 -13.06 -6.93 10.42
CA GLN A 79 -12.76 -5.71 11.16
C GLN A 79 -12.73 -4.53 10.21
N GLU A 80 -13.62 -3.58 10.44
CA GLU A 80 -13.63 -2.32 9.73
C GLU A 80 -12.38 -1.50 10.08
N PHE A 81 -11.70 -1.01 9.07
CA PHE A 81 -10.68 0.02 9.22
C PHE A 81 -11.05 1.24 8.39
N GLU A 82 -10.75 2.41 8.93
CA GLU A 82 -11.01 3.67 8.27
C GLU A 82 -9.85 4.06 7.35
N THR A 83 -10.19 4.68 6.22
CA THR A 83 -9.20 5.21 5.28
C THR A 83 -9.48 6.68 5.04
N GLU A 84 -8.44 7.50 5.18
CA GLU A 84 -8.50 8.92 4.91
C GLU A 84 -7.44 9.27 3.84
N ILE A 85 -7.87 9.89 2.73
CA ILE A 85 -6.96 10.38 1.68
C ILE A 85 -7.10 11.89 1.61
N ILE A 86 -6.00 12.61 1.89
CA ILE A 86 -5.95 14.06 1.94
C ILE A 86 -5.11 14.57 0.80
N LEU A 87 -5.75 15.29 -0.09
CA LEU A 87 -5.13 15.97 -1.23
C LEU A 87 -5.35 17.48 -1.06
N PRO A 88 -4.38 18.33 -1.38
CA PRO A 88 -4.59 19.76 -1.46
C PRO A 88 -5.67 20.12 -2.47
N GLU A 89 -6.42 21.17 -2.18
CA GLU A 89 -7.42 21.70 -3.10
C GLU A 89 -6.79 22.06 -4.46
N ASN A 90 -7.53 21.82 -5.54
CA ASN A 90 -7.17 22.16 -6.90
C ASN A 90 -5.96 21.43 -7.51
N TRP A 91 -5.54 20.28 -6.95
CA TRP A 91 -4.53 19.46 -7.57
C TRP A 91 -5.08 18.67 -8.75
N ASP A 92 -4.39 18.76 -9.89
CA ASP A 92 -4.63 17.90 -11.04
C ASP A 92 -3.77 16.62 -10.90
N VAL A 93 -4.29 15.67 -10.11
CA VAL A 93 -3.61 14.40 -9.80
C VAL A 93 -3.30 13.57 -11.06
N GLY A 94 -4.02 13.83 -12.16
CA GLY A 94 -3.77 13.20 -13.47
C GLY A 94 -2.50 13.73 -14.17
N LYS A 95 -1.91 14.85 -13.68
CA LYS A 95 -0.68 15.40 -14.24
C LYS A 95 0.55 15.18 -13.35
N ILE A 96 0.38 14.75 -12.11
CA ILE A 96 1.48 14.50 -11.19
C ILE A 96 2.04 13.10 -11.47
N LEU A 97 3.30 13.03 -11.93
CA LEU A 97 3.97 11.76 -12.22
C LEU A 97 4.80 11.28 -11.04
N ILE A 98 4.59 10.04 -10.64
CA ILE A 98 5.33 9.36 -9.56
C ILE A 98 5.86 8.00 -10.04
N PRO A 99 6.87 7.43 -9.40
CA PRO A 99 7.28 6.06 -9.68
C PRO A 99 6.13 5.09 -9.45
N SER A 100 5.89 4.23 -10.44
CA SER A 100 4.79 3.26 -10.37
C SER A 100 4.93 2.34 -9.16
N MET A 101 3.82 2.04 -8.49
CA MET A 101 3.73 1.12 -7.35
C MET A 101 4.64 1.52 -6.17
N ILE A 102 4.83 2.83 -5.94
CA ILE A 102 5.68 3.34 -4.86
C ILE A 102 4.94 3.40 -3.51
N LEU A 103 3.64 3.66 -3.52
CA LEU A 103 2.81 3.76 -2.32
C LEU A 103 2.29 2.39 -1.88
N GLN A 104 1.98 1.52 -2.83
CA GLN A 104 1.35 0.22 -2.62
C GLN A 104 2.00 -0.62 -1.51
N PRO A 105 3.33 -0.85 -1.45
CA PRO A 105 3.93 -1.74 -0.47
C PRO A 105 3.75 -1.26 0.97
N PHE A 106 3.64 0.04 1.17
CA PHE A 106 3.46 0.64 2.49
C PHE A 106 2.01 0.53 2.95
N VAL A 107 1.05 0.77 2.05
CA VAL A 107 -0.39 0.55 2.32
C VAL A 107 -0.65 -0.93 2.61
N GLU A 108 -0.08 -1.83 1.82
CA GLU A 108 -0.17 -3.27 2.07
C GLU A 108 0.40 -3.66 3.44
N ASN A 109 1.55 -3.10 3.82
CA ASN A 109 2.17 -3.39 5.11
C ASN A 109 1.32 -2.88 6.28
N SER A 110 0.74 -1.68 6.19
CA SER A 110 -0.15 -1.13 7.20
C SER A 110 -1.35 -2.05 7.45
N ILE A 111 -1.99 -2.53 6.38
CA ILE A 111 -3.15 -3.42 6.49
C ILE A 111 -2.72 -4.81 7.01
N LYS A 112 -1.72 -5.45 6.38
CA LYS A 112 -1.32 -6.83 6.70
C LYS A 112 -0.60 -6.98 8.03
N HIS A 113 0.17 -5.97 8.45
CA HIS A 113 1.02 -6.07 9.63
C HIS A 113 0.60 -5.11 10.74
N GLY A 114 0.00 -3.97 10.38
CA GLY A 114 -0.49 -3.00 11.33
C GLY A 114 -1.80 -3.42 11.97
N PHE A 115 -2.77 -3.90 11.17
CA PHE A 115 -4.14 -4.11 11.62
C PHE A 115 -4.48 -5.54 12.04
N ILE A 116 -3.73 -6.55 11.61
CA ILE A 116 -4.05 -7.96 11.89
C ILE A 116 -4.23 -8.29 13.39
N PHE A 117 -3.62 -7.50 14.26
CA PHE A 117 -3.72 -7.65 15.72
C PHE A 117 -4.41 -6.45 16.40
N LYS A 118 -4.89 -5.49 15.61
CA LYS A 118 -5.62 -4.34 16.13
C LYS A 118 -7.11 -4.56 15.93
N LYS A 119 -7.83 -4.78 17.04
CA LYS A 119 -9.23 -5.20 17.02
C LYS A 119 -10.23 -4.06 16.79
N GLU A 120 -9.85 -2.81 17.06
CA GLU A 120 -10.77 -1.67 17.01
C GLU A 120 -10.07 -0.41 16.53
N ASN A 121 -10.82 0.47 15.87
CA ASN A 121 -10.40 1.79 15.43
C ASN A 121 -9.11 1.78 14.58
N ALA A 122 -8.92 0.74 13.75
CA ALA A 122 -7.83 0.72 12.81
C ALA A 122 -8.02 1.82 11.76
N ARG A 123 -6.99 2.60 11.48
CA ARG A 123 -7.05 3.69 10.51
C ARG A 123 -5.74 3.81 9.75
N ILE A 124 -5.87 4.05 8.44
CA ILE A 124 -4.78 4.44 7.56
C ILE A 124 -5.08 5.81 6.96
N ARG A 125 -4.09 6.70 6.99
CA ARG A 125 -4.16 8.04 6.43
C ARG A 125 -3.08 8.20 5.37
N LEU A 126 -3.49 8.65 4.19
CA LEU A 126 -2.61 9.04 3.11
C LEU A 126 -2.72 10.57 2.94
N GLU A 127 -1.63 11.27 3.07
CA GLU A 127 -1.61 12.72 2.93
C GLU A 127 -0.53 13.13 1.91
N PHE A 128 -0.86 14.08 1.05
CA PHE A 128 -0.01 14.53 -0.04
C PHE A 128 0.24 16.04 0.09
N GLN A 129 1.51 16.43 -0.02
CA GLN A 129 1.94 17.80 0.11
C GLN A 129 3.00 18.10 -0.96
N ILE A 130 3.05 19.34 -1.48
CA ILE A 130 4.15 19.80 -2.33
C ILE A 130 4.93 20.88 -1.56
N SER A 131 6.25 20.67 -1.46
CA SER A 131 7.13 21.69 -0.90
C SER A 131 7.50 22.75 -1.93
N ASN A 132 8.05 23.88 -1.44
CA ASN A 132 8.53 24.98 -2.30
C ASN A 132 9.64 24.54 -3.28
N ASP A 133 10.32 23.42 -3.01
CA ASP A 133 11.38 22.86 -3.85
C ASP A 133 10.85 21.91 -4.92
N SER A 134 9.55 21.94 -5.22
CA SER A 134 8.89 21.03 -6.15
C SER A 134 9.10 19.55 -5.80
N ILE A 135 9.05 19.24 -4.50
CA ILE A 135 9.10 17.86 -4.00
C ILE A 135 7.69 17.48 -3.54
N LEU A 136 7.13 16.44 -4.14
CA LEU A 136 5.94 15.79 -3.64
C LEU A 136 6.31 14.94 -2.43
N ARG A 137 5.72 15.22 -1.28
CA ARG A 137 5.79 14.42 -0.07
C ARG A 137 4.51 13.63 0.06
N CYS A 138 4.63 12.30 0.02
CA CYS A 138 3.53 11.38 0.28
C CYS A 138 3.72 10.83 1.69
N ILE A 139 2.75 11.00 2.56
CA ILE A 139 2.75 10.51 3.93
C ILE A 139 1.71 9.39 4.04
N ILE A 140 2.15 8.23 4.47
CA ILE A 140 1.28 7.09 4.78
C ILE A 140 1.43 6.80 6.27
N GLU A 141 0.36 6.95 7.01
CA GLU A 141 0.36 6.75 8.46
C GLU A 141 -0.72 5.75 8.85
N ASP A 142 -0.32 4.75 9.62
CA ASP A 142 -1.23 3.81 10.26
C ASP A 142 -1.15 3.94 11.79
N ASN A 143 -2.26 3.65 12.44
CA ASN A 143 -2.34 3.54 13.89
C ASN A 143 -2.30 2.09 14.35
N GLY A 144 -1.64 1.21 13.60
CA GLY A 144 -1.51 -0.22 13.90
C GLY A 144 -0.66 -0.52 15.14
N ILE A 145 -0.27 -1.79 15.27
CA ILE A 145 0.56 -2.24 16.42
C ILE A 145 2.03 -1.80 16.33
N GLY A 146 2.44 -1.18 15.20
CA GLY A 146 3.81 -0.77 14.93
C GLY A 146 4.75 -1.92 14.58
N ARG A 147 5.91 -1.57 14.01
CA ARG A 147 6.86 -2.55 13.45
C ARG A 147 7.54 -3.43 14.48
N GLN A 148 7.85 -2.90 15.65
CA GLN A 148 8.54 -3.63 16.71
C GLN A 148 7.65 -4.78 17.21
N LYS A 149 6.42 -4.48 17.60
CA LYS A 149 5.47 -5.46 18.11
C LYS A 149 5.07 -6.47 17.03
N SER A 150 4.91 -6.00 15.78
CA SER A 150 4.65 -6.89 14.64
C SER A 150 5.78 -7.91 14.43
N ARG A 151 7.07 -7.51 14.56
CA ARG A 151 8.21 -8.43 14.47
C ARG A 151 8.23 -9.45 15.60
N GLU A 152 7.91 -9.04 16.83
CA GLU A 152 7.87 -9.92 17.98
C GLU A 152 6.80 -11.01 17.82
N LEU A 153 5.60 -10.64 17.38
CA LEU A 153 4.50 -11.56 17.15
C LEU A 153 4.73 -12.51 15.95
N ASN A 154 5.48 -12.05 14.95
CA ASN A 154 5.77 -12.83 13.75
C ASN A 154 7.08 -13.64 13.82
N LYS A 155 7.81 -13.66 14.95
CA LYS A 155 9.06 -14.43 15.12
C LYS A 155 8.96 -15.91 14.72
N ASN A 156 7.77 -16.50 14.83
CA ASN A 156 7.51 -17.90 14.46
C ASN A 156 7.03 -18.09 13.01
N ARG A 157 6.73 -17.02 12.29
CA ARG A 157 6.38 -17.08 10.85
C ARG A 157 7.64 -16.79 10.03
N LYS A 158 8.43 -17.83 9.78
CA LYS A 158 9.54 -17.78 8.81
C LYS A 158 8.97 -17.37 7.46
N ASN A 159 9.45 -16.27 6.86
CA ASN A 159 9.32 -15.85 5.46
C ASN A 159 8.42 -14.68 5.07
N ASP A 160 7.90 -13.84 5.97
CA ASP A 160 7.11 -12.68 5.51
C ASP A 160 7.77 -11.30 5.79
N THR A 161 9.09 -11.26 5.80
CA THR A 161 9.80 -9.99 5.88
C THR A 161 9.75 -9.26 4.54
N SER A 162 8.88 -8.25 4.45
CA SER A 162 9.06 -7.02 3.65
C SER A 162 9.68 -7.12 2.23
N LYS A 163 9.35 -8.15 1.47
CA LYS A 163 9.79 -8.22 0.05
C LYS A 163 9.34 -6.98 -0.72
N GLY A 164 8.14 -6.46 -0.45
CA GLY A 164 7.63 -5.25 -1.10
C GLY A 164 8.46 -4.01 -0.79
N THR A 165 8.78 -3.76 0.49
CA THR A 165 9.61 -2.61 0.90
C THR A 165 11.03 -2.71 0.34
N PHE A 166 11.61 -3.92 0.30
CA PHE A 166 12.92 -4.15 -0.30
C PHE A 166 12.91 -3.83 -1.80
N ILE A 167 11.91 -4.31 -2.55
CA ILE A 167 11.76 -4.04 -3.99
C ILE A 167 11.58 -2.53 -4.24
N THR A 168 10.81 -1.85 -3.40
CA THR A 168 10.63 -0.40 -3.50
C THR A 168 11.95 0.33 -3.30
N ASN A 169 12.74 -0.03 -2.29
CA ASN A 169 14.04 0.58 -2.04
C ASN A 169 15.04 0.31 -3.16
N GLU A 170 15.09 -0.90 -3.72
CA GLU A 170 15.92 -1.19 -4.90
C GLU A 170 15.49 -0.35 -6.11
N ARG A 171 14.18 -0.21 -6.34
CA ARG A 171 13.63 0.60 -7.44
C ARG A 171 13.99 2.08 -7.29
N LEU A 172 13.85 2.64 -6.09
CA LEU A 172 14.27 4.02 -5.81
C LEU A 172 15.77 4.21 -5.97
N SER A 173 16.57 3.23 -5.55
CA SER A 173 18.02 3.25 -5.76
C SER A 173 18.37 3.29 -7.24
N LEU A 174 17.71 2.48 -8.07
CA LEU A 174 17.89 2.50 -9.53
C LEU A 174 17.45 3.83 -10.15
N LEU A 175 16.33 4.41 -9.70
CA LEU A 175 15.89 5.74 -10.16
C LEU A 175 16.90 6.82 -9.78
N ASN A 176 17.45 6.78 -8.56
CA ASN A 176 18.49 7.72 -8.13
C ASN A 176 19.80 7.56 -8.91
N GLN A 177 20.15 6.34 -9.33
CA GLN A 177 21.32 6.10 -10.19
C GLN A 177 21.13 6.66 -11.60
N THR A 178 19.92 6.51 -12.16
CA THR A 178 19.60 7.00 -13.51
C THR A 178 19.29 8.50 -13.55
N GLN A 179 18.85 9.09 -12.45
CA GLN A 179 18.51 10.48 -12.28
C GLN A 179 19.11 11.08 -10.99
N PRO A 180 20.45 11.20 -10.88
CA PRO A 180 21.13 11.54 -9.62
C PRO A 180 20.72 12.88 -9.00
N ARG A 181 20.17 13.80 -9.82
CA ARG A 181 19.75 15.13 -9.36
C ARG A 181 18.36 15.13 -8.70
N LYS A 182 17.59 14.03 -8.79
CA LYS A 182 16.21 14.01 -8.31
C LYS A 182 16.08 13.60 -6.86
N GLY A 183 16.90 12.73 -6.30
CA GLY A 183 16.92 12.45 -4.86
C GLY A 183 15.64 11.85 -4.27
N TYR A 184 15.10 10.77 -4.90
CA TYR A 184 14.00 10.02 -4.31
C TYR A 184 14.40 9.47 -2.94
N LYS A 185 13.54 9.63 -1.93
CA LYS A 185 13.82 9.21 -0.55
C LYS A 185 12.60 8.59 0.09
N VAL A 186 12.82 7.62 0.97
CA VAL A 186 11.79 7.05 1.85
C VAL A 186 12.31 7.07 3.27
N GLU A 187 11.49 7.55 4.18
CA GLU A 187 11.72 7.53 5.62
C GLU A 187 10.62 6.73 6.29
N ILE A 188 10.97 5.87 7.24
CA ILE A 188 10.01 5.08 8.01
C ILE A 188 10.21 5.41 9.48
N ILE A 189 9.15 5.91 10.10
CA ILE A 189 9.12 6.43 11.45
C ILE A 189 8.19 5.55 12.27
N ASP A 190 8.71 5.01 13.37
CA ASP A 190 7.90 4.28 14.35
C ASP A 190 7.17 5.30 15.25
N LEU A 191 5.87 5.12 15.41
CA LEU A 191 5.03 5.97 16.24
C LEU A 191 4.85 5.33 17.63
N TYR A 192 4.83 6.18 18.64
CA TYR A 192 4.66 5.80 20.04
C TYR A 192 3.56 6.63 20.68
N ASP A 193 2.82 6.04 21.59
CA ASP A 193 1.83 6.74 22.41
C ASP A 193 2.49 7.48 23.61
N GLU A 194 1.68 8.10 24.45
CA GLU A 194 2.13 8.82 25.65
C GLU A 194 2.80 7.93 26.71
N PHE A 195 2.65 6.61 26.60
CA PHE A 195 3.29 5.61 27.46
C PHE A 195 4.51 4.96 26.80
N GLU A 196 5.04 5.53 25.72
CA GLU A 196 6.14 4.98 24.92
C GLU A 196 5.85 3.59 24.33
N LEU A 197 4.57 3.22 24.22
CA LEU A 197 4.17 1.98 23.55
C LEU A 197 4.01 2.20 22.05
N SER A 198 4.41 1.21 21.27
CA SER A 198 4.28 1.25 19.81
C SER A 198 2.82 1.43 19.39
N SER A 199 2.51 2.50 18.66
CA SER A 199 1.15 2.94 18.32
C SER A 199 0.90 3.10 16.83
N GLY A 200 1.84 2.69 15.98
CA GLY A 200 1.69 2.74 14.53
C GLY A 200 2.99 2.96 13.79
N THR A 201 2.85 3.26 12.50
CA THR A 201 3.98 3.55 11.61
C THR A 201 3.63 4.71 10.69
N ARG A 202 4.58 5.62 10.48
CA ARG A 202 4.51 6.65 9.45
C ARG A 202 5.60 6.42 8.42
N VAL A 203 5.22 6.46 7.16
CA VAL A 203 6.13 6.40 6.01
C VAL A 203 6.04 7.71 5.25
N GLU A 204 7.18 8.32 5.00
CA GLU A 204 7.28 9.54 4.20
C GLU A 204 8.09 9.26 2.95
N ILE A 205 7.48 9.54 1.79
CA ILE A 205 8.08 9.30 0.48
C ILE A 205 8.25 10.65 -0.19
N PHE A 206 9.47 10.97 -0.58
CA PHE A 206 9.82 12.21 -1.25
C PHE A 206 10.07 11.93 -2.72
N VAL A 207 9.24 12.54 -3.58
CA VAL A 207 9.28 12.38 -5.03
C VAL A 207 9.55 13.74 -5.67
N PRO A 208 10.74 13.96 -6.25
CA PRO A 208 11.03 15.17 -7.02
C PRO A 208 10.16 15.26 -8.28
N MET A 209 9.57 16.43 -8.50
CA MET A 209 8.68 16.69 -9.63
C MET A 209 9.40 17.36 -10.80
#